data_4248847e132a27ea510c285bfea53f73
#
_entry.id   4248847e132a27ea510c285bfea53f73
#
_cell.length_a   1.000
_cell.length_b   1.000
_cell.length_c   1.000
_cell.angle_alpha   90.00
_cell.angle_beta   90.00
_cell.angle_gamma   90.00
#
_symmetry.space_group_name_H-M   'P 1'
#
loop_
_entity.id
_entity.type
_entity.pdbx_description
1 polymer ?
#
loop_
_entity_poly.entity_id
_entity_poly.type
_entity_poly.pdbx_seq_one_letter_code
_entity_poly.pdbx_strand_id
1 'polypeptide(L)'
;MLIQNRYRLLQVIGKGGFCKTYLAVDESQFPPVPCIVQQFSHHNQTPESFVKVAQQLKLLGEHPQIPALLSHFQDDQYCYLVQEFIAGTNLATILEAEGTFSENQIWQLLANILPVLKFIRDRNIIHGDIKPENIIRTAAGEFVLVDFAAAQLVSVVDQFISKICMGSPEYIAPEQARGKAVFASDIYSLGVTCIYLLTEVSPFDLYDVANDCWVWQDYLSNKVSERLIKILNKLLQKSISQRFQSADEVMLAMGITDKTNYLRSSAFIGGSKLPKPLWQCIHTLSGIPSACAGINCVSFNPDGTQLASGDDKIIKFWDVNSQTALATLSGHSQAVKSVAYSPDGKLLATASDDQTIKLWDVNKLQEIYTLVGHSHAVKSVAFSPDGQILASGSWDKTVKLWDVNTGKEISTLIKHQLQVNSVAFSPQGQLLASTSFDRTICLWQLSETREFKNRPDYTLLGTLSGHAWAVLTVAFSPDGKILATGSDDNTIKLWEVNTGQVITTLLGHSWSVLALAFTSDGTMLISASRDRTVKLWNVSTAAEIATLSGHADSVCTIAVSPDAQLIASGSRDKTIKLWHLVEQQGS
;
A
#
# COMPACT_ATOMS: atom_id res chain seq x y z
N MET A 1 14.81 -4.60 -40.99
CA MET A 1 16.07 -4.75 -40.22
C MET A 1 15.80 -5.69 -39.07
N LEU A 2 16.66 -6.68 -38.84
CA LEU A 2 16.52 -7.63 -37.74
C LEU A 2 17.51 -7.26 -36.62
N ILE A 3 17.05 -7.11 -35.39
CA ILE A 3 17.88 -6.77 -34.25
C ILE A 3 17.94 -7.98 -33.31
N GLN A 4 19.13 -8.31 -32.79
CA GLN A 4 19.39 -9.48 -31.93
C GLN A 4 18.92 -10.81 -32.53
N ASN A 5 18.85 -10.94 -33.85
CA ASN A 5 18.27 -12.11 -34.54
C ASN A 5 16.87 -12.50 -34.06
N ARG A 6 16.13 -11.56 -33.47
CA ARG A 6 14.84 -11.79 -32.83
C ARG A 6 13.78 -10.77 -33.23
N TYR A 7 14.12 -9.48 -33.22
CA TYR A 7 13.12 -8.41 -33.40
C TYR A 7 13.25 -7.83 -34.82
N ARG A 8 12.23 -8.07 -35.66
CA ARG A 8 12.17 -7.51 -37.02
C ARG A 8 11.41 -6.18 -36.99
N LEU A 9 12.16 -5.09 -37.25
CA LEU A 9 11.58 -3.74 -37.36
C LEU A 9 10.72 -3.65 -38.63
N LEU A 10 9.48 -3.18 -38.46
CA LEU A 10 8.50 -3.01 -39.56
C LEU A 10 8.43 -1.57 -40.03
N GLN A 11 8.16 -0.64 -39.12
CA GLN A 11 7.88 0.77 -39.42
C GLN A 11 8.36 1.67 -38.28
N VAL A 12 8.84 2.86 -38.62
CA VAL A 12 9.06 3.94 -37.63
C VAL A 12 7.71 4.57 -37.33
N ILE A 13 7.28 4.55 -36.07
CA ILE A 13 6.03 5.11 -35.60
C ILE A 13 6.22 6.39 -34.78
N GLY A 14 7.46 6.66 -34.33
CA GLY A 14 7.83 7.87 -33.60
C GLY A 14 9.29 8.24 -33.80
N LYS A 15 9.57 9.53 -33.94
CA LYS A 15 10.94 10.07 -34.07
C LYS A 15 11.06 11.30 -33.20
N GLY A 16 11.48 11.12 -31.96
CA GLY A 16 11.79 12.20 -31.02
C GLY A 16 13.27 12.60 -31.06
N GLY A 17 13.62 13.66 -30.34
CA GLY A 17 15.01 14.14 -30.26
C GLY A 17 15.98 13.17 -29.59
N PHE A 18 15.47 12.23 -28.77
CA PHE A 18 16.27 11.34 -27.94
C PHE A 18 16.11 9.87 -28.29
N CYS A 19 15.00 9.47 -28.89
CA CYS A 19 14.74 8.09 -29.26
C CYS A 19 14.00 7.97 -30.60
N LYS A 20 14.11 6.80 -31.23
CA LYS A 20 13.25 6.37 -32.33
C LYS A 20 12.41 5.19 -31.87
N THR A 21 11.12 5.28 -32.13
CA THR A 21 10.15 4.23 -31.79
C THR A 21 9.72 3.49 -33.03
N TYR A 22 9.82 2.17 -33.00
CA TYR A 22 9.50 1.29 -34.11
C TYR A 22 8.35 0.35 -33.71
N LEU A 23 7.44 0.13 -34.63
CA LEU A 23 6.61 -1.07 -34.65
C LEU A 23 7.50 -2.23 -35.12
N ALA A 24 7.50 -3.33 -34.38
CA ALA A 24 8.32 -4.51 -34.66
C ALA A 24 7.51 -5.80 -34.39
N VAL A 25 8.07 -6.94 -34.78
CA VAL A 25 7.58 -8.27 -34.42
C VAL A 25 8.68 -9.08 -33.76
N ASP A 26 8.31 -9.81 -32.72
CA ASP A 26 9.18 -10.79 -32.05
C ASP A 26 9.07 -12.12 -32.83
N GLU A 27 10.10 -12.48 -33.56
CA GLU A 27 10.17 -13.71 -34.37
C GLU A 27 10.53 -14.95 -33.54
N SER A 28 10.87 -14.80 -32.26
CA SER A 28 11.11 -15.95 -31.38
C SER A 28 9.83 -16.68 -30.97
N GLN A 29 8.67 -16.09 -31.25
CA GLN A 29 7.34 -16.67 -30.96
C GLN A 29 6.63 -17.08 -32.25
N PHE A 30 5.79 -18.09 -32.17
CA PHE A 30 4.98 -18.53 -33.31
C PHE A 30 3.49 -18.60 -32.92
N PRO A 31 2.60 -17.82 -33.57
CA PRO A 31 2.90 -16.78 -34.58
C PRO A 31 3.72 -15.61 -34.03
N PRO A 32 4.47 -14.86 -34.88
CA PRO A 32 5.24 -13.69 -34.46
C PRO A 32 4.33 -12.66 -33.77
N VAL A 33 4.78 -12.14 -32.63
CA VAL A 33 3.99 -11.21 -31.79
C VAL A 33 4.42 -9.77 -32.03
N PRO A 34 3.49 -8.83 -32.29
CA PRO A 34 3.83 -7.42 -32.43
C PRO A 34 4.35 -6.84 -31.12
N CYS A 35 5.37 -5.98 -31.21
CA CYS A 35 5.98 -5.28 -30.10
C CYS A 35 6.42 -3.88 -30.50
N ILE A 36 6.72 -3.03 -29.52
CA ILE A 36 7.29 -1.70 -29.71
C ILE A 36 8.77 -1.76 -29.34
N VAL A 37 9.64 -1.26 -30.23
CA VAL A 37 11.07 -1.14 -29.98
C VAL A 37 11.45 0.33 -29.93
N GLN A 38 11.94 0.79 -28.79
CA GLN A 38 12.49 2.13 -28.59
C GLN A 38 14.02 2.05 -28.64
N GLN A 39 14.63 2.84 -29.52
CA GLN A 39 16.06 2.92 -29.77
C GLN A 39 16.61 4.26 -29.27
N PHE A 40 17.57 4.20 -28.35
CA PHE A 40 18.25 5.37 -27.77
C PHE A 40 19.73 5.37 -28.16
N SER A 41 20.31 6.54 -28.45
CA SER A 41 21.74 6.68 -28.69
C SER A 41 22.54 6.69 -27.38
N HIS A 42 23.69 6.04 -27.33
CA HIS A 42 24.61 6.05 -26.17
C HIS A 42 25.09 7.45 -25.75
N HIS A 43 25.05 8.44 -26.67
CA HIS A 43 25.41 9.81 -26.31
C HIS A 43 24.45 10.46 -25.29
N ASN A 44 23.26 9.88 -25.11
CA ASN A 44 22.19 10.46 -24.27
C ASN A 44 21.99 9.73 -22.94
N GLN A 45 22.57 8.54 -22.75
CA GLN A 45 22.41 7.76 -21.52
C GLN A 45 23.65 6.92 -21.21
N THR A 46 24.06 6.89 -19.94
CA THR A 46 25.09 5.94 -19.49
C THR A 46 24.48 4.53 -19.39
N PRO A 47 25.27 3.45 -19.58
CA PRO A 47 24.80 2.08 -19.44
C PRO A 47 24.10 1.79 -18.10
N GLU A 48 24.60 2.39 -17.00
CA GLU A 48 24.04 2.23 -15.66
C GLU A 48 22.69 2.92 -15.51
N SER A 49 22.52 4.12 -16.09
CA SER A 49 21.23 4.84 -16.06
C SER A 49 20.18 4.10 -16.88
N PHE A 50 20.55 3.52 -18.00
CA PHE A 50 19.66 2.74 -18.85
C PHE A 50 19.11 1.48 -18.14
N VAL A 51 19.97 0.73 -17.44
CA VAL A 51 19.55 -0.46 -16.67
C VAL A 51 18.56 -0.08 -15.58
N LYS A 52 18.77 1.05 -14.90
CA LYS A 52 17.82 1.57 -13.90
C LYS A 52 16.46 1.90 -14.52
N VAL A 53 16.44 2.57 -15.67
CA VAL A 53 15.21 2.88 -16.42
C VAL A 53 14.49 1.59 -16.80
N ALA A 54 15.20 0.60 -17.33
CA ALA A 54 14.60 -0.69 -17.70
C ALA A 54 14.00 -1.43 -16.50
N GLN A 55 14.70 -1.44 -15.36
CA GLN A 55 14.17 -2.03 -14.11
C GLN A 55 12.88 -1.36 -13.66
N GLN A 56 12.79 -0.03 -13.77
CA GLN A 56 11.59 0.72 -13.43
C GLN A 56 10.43 0.46 -14.37
N LEU A 57 10.68 0.46 -15.68
CA LEU A 57 9.67 0.12 -16.68
C LEU A 57 9.12 -1.30 -16.48
N LYS A 58 9.95 -2.23 -16.02
CA LYS A 58 9.51 -3.58 -15.68
C LYS A 58 8.50 -3.56 -14.53
N LEU A 59 8.72 -2.76 -13.50
CA LEU A 59 7.79 -2.60 -12.38
C LEU A 59 6.50 -1.85 -12.79
N LEU A 60 6.63 -0.84 -13.66
CA LEU A 60 5.47 -0.10 -14.18
C LEU A 60 4.57 -0.96 -15.05
N GLY A 61 5.13 -1.87 -15.83
CA GLY A 61 4.38 -2.80 -16.69
C GLY A 61 3.50 -3.82 -15.94
N GLU A 62 3.54 -3.83 -14.61
CA GLU A 62 2.57 -4.57 -13.78
C GLU A 62 1.17 -3.92 -13.78
N HIS A 63 1.08 -2.66 -14.17
CA HIS A 63 -0.21 -1.96 -14.27
C HIS A 63 -0.88 -2.26 -15.61
N PRO A 64 -2.18 -2.67 -15.65
CA PRO A 64 -2.86 -3.08 -16.88
C PRO A 64 -2.98 -1.96 -17.94
N GLN A 65 -2.87 -0.70 -17.54
CA GLN A 65 -2.93 0.47 -18.41
C GLN A 65 -1.54 1.06 -18.73
N ILE A 66 -0.47 0.28 -18.54
CA ILE A 66 0.92 0.63 -18.90
C ILE A 66 1.51 -0.55 -19.66
N PRO A 67 2.16 -0.35 -20.83
CA PRO A 67 2.76 -1.46 -21.58
C PRO A 67 3.82 -2.19 -20.78
N ALA A 68 3.80 -3.52 -20.80
CA ALA A 68 4.81 -4.33 -20.15
C ALA A 68 6.17 -4.19 -20.87
N LEU A 69 7.27 -4.14 -20.11
CA LEU A 69 8.62 -4.25 -20.66
C LEU A 69 8.91 -5.74 -20.96
N LEU A 70 9.05 -6.10 -22.23
CA LEU A 70 9.30 -7.45 -22.68
C LEU A 70 10.78 -7.81 -22.65
N SER A 71 11.65 -6.85 -23.02
CA SER A 71 13.11 -7.04 -23.06
C SER A 71 13.83 -5.70 -23.06
N HIS A 72 15.11 -5.73 -22.70
CA HIS A 72 16.03 -4.61 -22.90
C HIS A 72 17.43 -5.14 -23.20
N PHE A 73 18.18 -4.45 -24.05
CA PHE A 73 19.53 -4.80 -24.42
C PHE A 73 20.27 -3.60 -25.01
N GLN A 74 21.56 -3.77 -25.23
CA GLN A 74 22.46 -2.74 -25.79
C GLN A 74 23.33 -3.35 -26.88
N ASP A 75 23.70 -2.53 -27.87
CA ASP A 75 24.77 -2.80 -28.80
C ASP A 75 25.82 -1.67 -28.71
N ASP A 76 26.82 -1.68 -29.62
CA ASP A 76 27.92 -0.69 -29.59
C ASP A 76 27.47 0.77 -29.80
N GLN A 77 26.28 1.01 -30.34
CA GLN A 77 25.78 2.34 -30.70
C GLN A 77 24.49 2.74 -29.98
N TYR A 78 23.66 1.77 -29.60
CA TYR A 78 22.31 2.02 -29.15
C TYR A 78 21.89 1.16 -27.95
N CYS A 79 21.01 1.74 -27.14
CA CYS A 79 20.24 1.03 -26.13
C CYS A 79 18.81 0.78 -26.65
N TYR A 80 18.23 -0.38 -26.35
CA TYR A 80 16.92 -0.79 -26.82
C TYR A 80 16.00 -1.21 -25.68
N LEU A 81 14.78 -0.67 -25.67
CA LEU A 81 13.69 -1.15 -24.85
C LEU A 81 12.64 -1.79 -25.76
N VAL A 82 12.22 -3.00 -25.44
CA VAL A 82 11.16 -3.71 -26.15
C VAL A 82 9.95 -3.79 -25.22
N GLN A 83 8.83 -3.25 -25.66
CA GLN A 83 7.60 -3.16 -24.88
C GLN A 83 6.45 -3.84 -25.61
N GLU A 84 5.41 -4.18 -24.85
CA GLU A 84 4.15 -4.68 -25.36
C GLU A 84 3.54 -3.71 -26.37
N PHE A 85 3.03 -4.24 -27.48
CA PHE A 85 2.24 -3.49 -28.44
C PHE A 85 0.79 -3.39 -27.94
N ILE A 86 0.31 -2.17 -27.73
CA ILE A 86 -1.07 -1.91 -27.34
C ILE A 86 -1.93 -1.73 -28.59
N ALA A 87 -2.84 -2.68 -28.82
CA ALA A 87 -3.78 -2.60 -29.93
C ALA A 87 -4.87 -1.55 -29.65
N GLY A 88 -4.86 -0.47 -30.43
CA GLY A 88 -5.80 0.64 -30.26
C GLY A 88 -5.40 1.84 -31.10
N THR A 89 -6.11 2.96 -30.88
CA THR A 89 -5.86 4.24 -31.58
C THR A 89 -5.54 5.31 -30.54
N ASN A 90 -4.49 6.11 -30.76
CA ASN A 90 -4.17 7.22 -29.86
C ASN A 90 -5.21 8.35 -29.97
N LEU A 91 -5.29 9.18 -28.93
CA LEU A 91 -6.33 10.22 -28.85
C LEU A 91 -6.18 11.34 -29.88
N ALA A 92 -4.96 11.60 -30.39
CA ALA A 92 -4.75 12.57 -31.45
C ALA A 92 -5.41 12.09 -32.77
N THR A 93 -5.16 10.84 -33.14
CA THR A 93 -5.80 10.23 -34.32
C THR A 93 -7.33 10.12 -34.18
N ILE A 94 -7.82 9.88 -32.96
CA ILE A 94 -9.27 9.87 -32.70
C ILE A 94 -9.86 11.26 -32.87
N LEU A 95 -9.19 12.29 -32.33
CA LEU A 95 -9.62 13.68 -32.48
C LEU A 95 -9.72 14.09 -33.96
N GLU A 96 -8.69 13.75 -34.76
CA GLU A 96 -8.68 14.02 -36.21
C GLU A 96 -9.82 13.29 -36.96
N ALA A 97 -10.16 12.07 -36.53
CA ALA A 97 -11.16 11.25 -37.21
C ALA A 97 -12.61 11.49 -36.73
N GLU A 98 -12.81 11.71 -35.44
CA GLU A 98 -14.13 11.79 -34.79
C GLU A 98 -14.52 13.24 -34.41
N GLY A 99 -13.57 14.22 -34.47
CA GLY A 99 -13.74 15.61 -33.99
C GLY A 99 -13.62 15.75 -32.48
N THR A 100 -14.01 16.92 -31.96
CA THR A 100 -13.86 17.28 -30.55
C THR A 100 -14.57 16.33 -29.61
N PHE A 101 -13.92 16.07 -28.46
CA PHE A 101 -14.45 15.19 -27.42
C PHE A 101 -15.63 15.84 -26.70
N SER A 102 -16.62 15.04 -26.33
CA SER A 102 -17.72 15.41 -25.45
C SER A 102 -17.24 15.49 -23.98
N GLU A 103 -18.00 16.19 -23.14
CA GLU A 103 -17.77 16.23 -21.70
C GLU A 103 -17.68 14.82 -21.07
N ASN A 104 -18.56 13.90 -21.50
CA ASN A 104 -18.55 12.52 -20.97
C ASN A 104 -17.26 11.77 -21.33
N GLN A 105 -16.71 11.97 -22.51
CA GLN A 105 -15.43 11.38 -22.92
C GLN A 105 -14.27 11.95 -22.10
N ILE A 106 -14.30 13.25 -21.77
CA ILE A 106 -13.30 13.85 -20.86
C ILE A 106 -13.42 13.28 -19.44
N TRP A 107 -14.63 13.10 -18.91
CA TRP A 107 -14.82 12.43 -17.63
C TRP A 107 -14.29 11.01 -17.62
N GLN A 108 -14.52 10.25 -18.70
CA GLN A 108 -13.97 8.89 -18.85
C GLN A 108 -12.45 8.91 -18.93
N LEU A 109 -11.86 9.83 -19.69
CA LEU A 109 -10.40 9.99 -19.80
C LEU A 109 -9.78 10.28 -18.43
N LEU A 110 -10.29 11.28 -17.71
CA LEU A 110 -9.82 11.62 -16.38
C LEU A 110 -9.96 10.45 -15.42
N ALA A 111 -11.10 9.78 -15.43
CA ALA A 111 -11.39 8.64 -14.58
C ALA A 111 -10.44 7.45 -14.81
N ASN A 112 -9.96 7.26 -16.04
CA ASN A 112 -9.05 6.16 -16.40
C ASN A 112 -7.57 6.53 -16.19
N ILE A 113 -7.16 7.77 -16.47
CA ILE A 113 -5.74 8.14 -16.44
C ILE A 113 -5.29 8.57 -15.03
N LEU A 114 -6.15 9.19 -14.21
CA LEU A 114 -5.78 9.59 -12.86
C LEU A 114 -5.30 8.44 -11.97
N PRO A 115 -5.92 7.23 -11.98
CA PRO A 115 -5.38 6.08 -11.28
C PRO A 115 -3.99 5.65 -11.75
N VAL A 116 -3.71 5.77 -13.06
CA VAL A 116 -2.38 5.49 -13.62
C VAL A 116 -1.36 6.50 -13.10
N LEU A 117 -1.70 7.81 -13.10
CA LEU A 117 -0.83 8.85 -12.55
C LEU A 117 -0.57 8.67 -11.06
N LYS A 118 -1.58 8.24 -10.30
CA LYS A 118 -1.41 7.85 -8.90
C LYS A 118 -0.43 6.69 -8.77
N PHE A 119 -0.59 5.64 -9.57
CA PHE A 119 0.25 4.44 -9.53
C PHE A 119 1.73 4.76 -9.82
N ILE A 120 2.04 5.59 -10.82
CA ILE A 120 3.43 5.97 -11.15
C ILE A 120 4.01 6.92 -10.09
N ARG A 121 3.21 7.87 -9.56
CA ARG A 121 3.61 8.74 -8.46
C ARG A 121 3.98 7.95 -7.21
N ASP A 122 3.19 6.94 -6.84
CA ASP A 122 3.44 6.10 -5.67
C ASP A 122 4.75 5.29 -5.81
N ARG A 123 5.34 5.28 -7.03
CA ARG A 123 6.67 4.74 -7.34
C ARG A 123 7.73 5.81 -7.57
N ASN A 124 7.43 7.06 -7.19
CA ASN A 124 8.30 8.23 -7.36
C ASN A 124 8.66 8.51 -8.83
N ILE A 125 7.78 8.21 -9.77
CA ILE A 125 7.99 8.44 -11.20
C ILE A 125 7.06 9.53 -11.69
N ILE A 126 7.61 10.46 -12.49
CA ILE A 126 6.89 11.45 -13.27
C ILE A 126 6.94 10.98 -14.72
N HIS A 127 5.81 10.93 -15.41
CA HIS A 127 5.75 10.55 -16.83
C HIS A 127 6.46 11.59 -17.72
N GLY A 128 6.13 12.85 -17.53
CA GLY A 128 6.81 14.00 -18.14
C GLY A 128 6.44 14.30 -19.59
N ASP A 129 5.60 13.49 -20.26
CA ASP A 129 5.13 13.75 -21.64
C ASP A 129 3.70 13.27 -21.87
N ILE A 130 2.77 13.73 -21.01
CA ILE A 130 1.34 13.41 -21.15
C ILE A 130 0.74 14.28 -22.24
N LYS A 131 0.25 13.63 -23.31
CA LYS A 131 -0.36 14.26 -24.49
C LYS A 131 -1.25 13.24 -25.22
N PRO A 132 -2.10 13.67 -26.15
CA PRO A 132 -3.02 12.78 -26.87
C PRO A 132 -2.35 11.62 -27.59
N GLU A 133 -1.17 11.81 -28.16
CA GLU A 133 -0.42 10.77 -28.88
C GLU A 133 0.04 9.64 -27.96
N ASN A 134 0.24 9.93 -26.67
CA ASN A 134 0.74 9.00 -25.67
C ASN A 134 -0.39 8.32 -24.86
N ILE A 135 -1.65 8.50 -25.25
CA ILE A 135 -2.81 7.84 -24.64
C ILE A 135 -3.53 7.05 -25.73
N ILE A 136 -3.55 5.73 -25.60
CA ILE A 136 -4.20 4.83 -26.57
C ILE A 136 -5.57 4.39 -26.03
N ARG A 137 -6.63 4.58 -26.82
CA ARG A 137 -7.94 3.98 -26.58
C ARG A 137 -7.98 2.60 -27.23
N THR A 138 -8.14 1.56 -26.44
CA THR A 138 -8.28 0.17 -26.92
C THR A 138 -9.68 -0.07 -27.51
N ALA A 139 -9.84 -1.18 -28.23
CA ALA A 139 -11.16 -1.60 -28.74
C ALA A 139 -12.20 -1.86 -27.62
N ALA A 140 -11.73 -2.15 -26.39
CA ALA A 140 -12.58 -2.28 -25.20
C ALA A 140 -12.99 -0.92 -24.60
N GLY A 141 -12.50 0.20 -25.14
CA GLY A 141 -12.75 1.54 -24.61
C GLY A 141 -11.88 1.95 -23.42
N GLU A 142 -10.89 1.15 -23.07
CA GLU A 142 -9.93 1.45 -22.01
C GLU A 142 -8.84 2.38 -22.52
N PHE A 143 -8.31 3.26 -21.65
CA PHE A 143 -7.20 4.13 -21.99
C PHE A 143 -5.91 3.59 -21.39
N VAL A 144 -4.87 3.49 -22.21
CA VAL A 144 -3.54 3.02 -21.84
C VAL A 144 -2.54 4.15 -22.05
N LEU A 145 -1.76 4.45 -21.00
CA LEU A 145 -0.70 5.46 -21.06
C LEU A 145 0.58 4.80 -21.56
N VAL A 146 1.15 5.33 -22.63
CA VAL A 146 2.33 4.78 -23.31
C VAL A 146 3.47 5.80 -23.37
N ASP A 147 4.63 5.38 -23.82
CA ASP A 147 5.83 6.20 -24.03
C ASP A 147 6.41 6.85 -22.77
N PHE A 148 6.96 6.01 -21.91
CA PHE A 148 7.70 6.41 -20.71
C PHE A 148 9.15 6.84 -20.99
N ALA A 149 9.51 7.19 -22.25
CA ALA A 149 10.87 7.59 -22.61
C ALA A 149 11.34 8.89 -21.92
N ALA A 150 10.39 9.77 -21.57
CA ALA A 150 10.64 11.01 -20.85
C ALA A 150 10.50 10.85 -19.32
N ALA A 151 10.17 9.67 -18.82
CA ALA A 151 9.91 9.44 -17.40
C ALA A 151 11.14 9.71 -16.53
N GLN A 152 10.91 10.42 -15.43
CA GLN A 152 11.95 10.84 -14.49
C GLN A 152 11.69 10.25 -13.11
N LEU A 153 12.78 9.73 -12.49
CA LEU A 153 12.78 9.43 -11.05
C LEU A 153 12.93 10.70 -10.24
N VAL A 154 12.04 10.89 -9.28
CA VAL A 154 12.22 11.88 -8.24
C VAL A 154 13.13 11.30 -7.16
N SER A 155 14.46 11.31 -7.38
CA SER A 155 15.42 10.93 -6.34
C SER A 155 15.88 12.17 -5.57
N VAL A 156 15.93 12.06 -4.25
CA VAL A 156 16.32 13.15 -3.35
C VAL A 156 17.82 13.50 -3.47
N VAL A 157 18.59 12.72 -4.23
CA VAL A 157 20.08 12.80 -4.24
C VAL A 157 20.68 13.35 -5.53
N ASP A 158 19.98 13.32 -6.67
CA ASP A 158 20.58 13.72 -7.94
C ASP A 158 20.13 15.10 -8.43
N GLN A 159 20.64 16.17 -7.76
CA GLN A 159 20.55 17.55 -8.29
C GLN A 159 21.46 17.81 -9.52
N PHE A 160 22.10 16.78 -10.09
CA PHE A 160 23.12 16.94 -11.12
C PHE A 160 22.82 16.27 -12.47
N ILE A 161 21.69 15.59 -12.66
CA ILE A 161 21.37 14.98 -13.96
C ILE A 161 20.48 15.90 -14.78
N SER A 162 21.16 16.53 -15.74
CA SER A 162 20.72 17.19 -16.98
C SER A 162 19.55 18.20 -16.92
N LYS A 163 19.92 19.44 -17.15
CA LYS A 163 19.10 20.58 -17.59
C LYS A 163 18.39 20.37 -18.95
N ILE A 164 17.98 19.17 -19.30
CA ILE A 164 17.29 18.90 -20.56
C ILE A 164 15.80 18.88 -20.26
N CYS A 165 15.11 19.87 -20.81
CA CYS A 165 13.65 19.95 -20.79
C CYS A 165 13.11 18.75 -21.59
N MET A 166 12.59 17.72 -20.91
CA MET A 166 11.93 16.58 -21.53
C MET A 166 10.42 16.80 -21.53
N GLY A 167 9.79 16.50 -22.65
CA GLY A 167 8.35 16.65 -22.88
C GLY A 167 8.02 17.50 -24.10
N SER A 168 6.78 17.46 -24.52
CA SER A 168 6.26 18.19 -25.68
C SER A 168 5.95 19.64 -25.28
N PRO A 169 6.54 20.66 -25.95
CA PRO A 169 6.46 22.06 -25.51
C PRO A 169 5.03 22.59 -25.31
N GLU A 170 4.08 22.07 -26.05
CA GLU A 170 2.66 22.50 -26.00
C GLU A 170 1.95 22.04 -24.73
N TYR A 171 2.39 20.91 -24.13
CA TYR A 171 1.73 20.27 -23.00
C TYR A 171 2.51 20.40 -21.69
N ILE A 172 3.76 20.85 -21.77
CA ILE A 172 4.70 20.87 -20.66
C ILE A 172 4.30 21.87 -19.57
N ALA A 173 4.39 21.46 -18.31
CA ALA A 173 4.14 22.35 -17.18
C ALA A 173 5.24 23.44 -17.04
N PRO A 174 4.91 24.65 -16.58
CA PRO A 174 5.87 25.75 -16.47
C PRO A 174 7.10 25.45 -15.61
N GLU A 175 6.94 24.69 -14.54
CA GLU A 175 8.04 24.25 -13.67
C GLU A 175 8.91 23.18 -14.35
N GLN A 176 8.30 22.27 -15.12
CA GLN A 176 9.00 21.25 -15.87
C GLN A 176 9.82 21.88 -17.00
N ALA A 177 9.30 22.89 -17.68
CA ALA A 177 10.03 23.68 -18.67
C ALA A 177 11.30 24.35 -18.12
N ARG A 178 11.37 24.53 -16.80
CA ARG A 178 12.53 25.04 -16.06
C ARG A 178 13.43 23.93 -15.49
N GLY A 179 13.20 22.67 -15.86
CA GLY A 179 13.93 21.52 -15.35
C GLY A 179 13.60 21.12 -13.90
N LYS A 180 12.43 21.53 -13.40
CA LYS A 180 11.97 21.25 -12.03
C LYS A 180 10.62 20.51 -12.03
N ALA A 181 10.55 19.42 -12.79
CA ALA A 181 9.35 18.59 -12.84
C ALA A 181 8.97 18.05 -11.45
N VAL A 182 7.68 18.05 -11.13
CA VAL A 182 7.07 17.50 -9.93
C VAL A 182 5.87 16.65 -10.33
N PHE A 183 5.30 15.85 -9.43
CA PHE A 183 4.11 15.03 -9.74
C PHE A 183 2.91 15.86 -10.24
N ALA A 184 2.76 17.08 -9.75
CA ALA A 184 1.74 18.01 -10.23
C ALA A 184 1.97 18.48 -11.68
N SER A 185 3.14 18.24 -12.28
CA SER A 185 3.43 18.57 -13.68
C SER A 185 2.66 17.65 -14.63
N ASP A 186 2.55 16.35 -14.34
CA ASP A 186 1.73 15.42 -15.12
C ASP A 186 0.24 15.78 -15.05
N ILE A 187 -0.21 16.25 -13.89
CA ILE A 187 -1.59 16.73 -13.69
C ILE A 187 -1.89 17.95 -14.57
N TYR A 188 -0.94 18.86 -14.70
CA TYR A 188 -1.07 20.01 -15.60
C TYR A 188 -1.13 19.57 -17.07
N SER A 189 -0.22 18.71 -17.50
CA SER A 189 -0.16 18.18 -18.86
C SER A 189 -1.45 17.42 -19.24
N LEU A 190 -2.05 16.68 -18.28
CA LEU A 190 -3.36 16.05 -18.46
C LEU A 190 -4.46 17.10 -18.63
N GLY A 191 -4.42 18.22 -17.89
CA GLY A 191 -5.34 19.35 -18.06
C GLY A 191 -5.24 19.97 -19.44
N VAL A 192 -4.02 20.20 -19.95
CA VAL A 192 -3.78 20.72 -21.30
C VAL A 192 -4.28 19.74 -22.36
N THR A 193 -4.03 18.44 -22.18
CA THR A 193 -4.57 17.38 -23.04
C THR A 193 -6.10 17.44 -23.11
N CYS A 194 -6.77 17.60 -21.98
CA CYS A 194 -8.24 17.66 -21.94
C CYS A 194 -8.80 18.88 -22.69
N ILE A 195 -8.21 20.07 -22.52
CA ILE A 195 -8.71 21.27 -23.23
C ILE A 195 -8.44 21.20 -24.73
N TYR A 196 -7.31 20.61 -25.14
CA TYR A 196 -7.05 20.35 -26.56
C TYR A 196 -8.08 19.40 -27.17
N LEU A 197 -8.40 18.30 -26.50
CA LEU A 197 -9.42 17.34 -26.96
C LEU A 197 -10.83 17.94 -27.01
N LEU A 198 -11.15 18.91 -26.15
CA LEU A 198 -12.45 19.61 -26.16
C LEU A 198 -12.56 20.65 -27.26
N THR A 199 -11.47 21.26 -27.73
CA THR A 199 -11.49 22.41 -28.62
C THR A 199 -10.91 22.14 -30.00
N GLU A 200 -10.04 21.13 -30.13
CA GLU A 200 -9.22 20.83 -31.33
C GLU A 200 -8.32 22.02 -31.73
N VAL A 201 -8.10 22.98 -30.82
CA VAL A 201 -7.24 24.14 -31.03
C VAL A 201 -5.90 23.92 -30.33
N SER A 202 -4.79 24.27 -31.00
CA SER A 202 -3.44 24.11 -30.44
C SER A 202 -3.35 24.75 -29.04
N PRO A 203 -2.74 24.07 -28.06
CA PRO A 203 -2.54 24.62 -26.72
C PRO A 203 -1.82 25.99 -26.72
N PHE A 204 -0.96 26.25 -27.69
CA PHE A 204 -0.33 27.58 -27.85
C PHE A 204 -1.34 28.68 -28.16
N ASP A 205 -2.38 28.38 -28.94
CA ASP A 205 -3.42 29.36 -29.33
C ASP A 205 -4.51 29.48 -28.25
N LEU A 206 -4.61 28.49 -27.34
CA LEU A 206 -5.53 28.51 -26.19
C LEU A 206 -4.99 29.31 -25.00
N TYR A 207 -3.74 29.80 -25.09
CA TYR A 207 -3.11 30.57 -24.04
C TYR A 207 -2.91 32.03 -24.41
N ASP A 208 -3.63 32.93 -23.73
CA ASP A 208 -3.45 34.38 -23.88
C ASP A 208 -2.21 34.85 -23.10
N VAL A 209 -1.12 35.06 -23.82
CA VAL A 209 0.16 35.52 -23.27
C VAL A 209 0.06 36.92 -22.67
N ALA A 210 -0.81 37.80 -23.24
CA ALA A 210 -0.94 39.18 -22.79
C ALA A 210 -1.65 39.27 -21.42
N ASN A 211 -2.66 38.45 -21.22
CA ASN A 211 -3.44 38.38 -19.96
C ASN A 211 -3.00 37.26 -19.03
N ASP A 212 -1.99 36.47 -19.42
CA ASP A 212 -1.42 35.35 -18.64
C ASP A 212 -2.46 34.29 -18.21
N CYS A 213 -3.42 33.97 -19.09
CA CYS A 213 -4.53 33.08 -18.79
C CYS A 213 -4.90 32.13 -19.93
N TRP A 214 -5.55 31.03 -19.58
CA TRP A 214 -6.15 30.10 -20.54
C TRP A 214 -7.51 30.62 -21.01
N VAL A 215 -7.72 30.71 -22.34
CA VAL A 215 -8.96 31.19 -22.99
C VAL A 215 -9.73 30.05 -23.68
N TRP A 216 -9.45 28.80 -23.32
CA TRP A 216 -10.01 27.60 -23.96
C TRP A 216 -11.53 27.55 -24.01
N GLN A 217 -12.23 28.22 -23.06
CA GLN A 217 -13.68 28.23 -22.99
C GLN A 217 -14.33 28.95 -24.16
N ASP A 218 -13.62 29.91 -24.75
CA ASP A 218 -14.10 30.70 -25.89
C ASP A 218 -14.10 29.88 -27.19
N TYR A 219 -13.38 28.74 -27.19
CA TYR A 219 -13.25 27.85 -28.35
C TYR A 219 -14.09 26.57 -28.22
N LEU A 220 -14.94 26.48 -27.22
CA LEU A 220 -15.80 25.31 -27.04
C LEU A 220 -16.89 25.22 -28.10
N SER A 221 -16.91 24.14 -28.85
CA SER A 221 -17.99 23.82 -29.80
C SER A 221 -19.31 23.40 -29.09
N ASN A 222 -19.19 22.83 -27.89
CA ASN A 222 -20.29 22.34 -27.07
C ASN A 222 -20.21 22.89 -25.65
N LYS A 223 -21.37 23.11 -25.02
CA LYS A 223 -21.41 23.52 -23.61
C LYS A 223 -20.91 22.39 -22.73
N VAL A 224 -20.01 22.73 -21.81
CA VAL A 224 -19.55 21.85 -20.73
C VAL A 224 -20.04 22.37 -19.38
N SER A 225 -20.17 21.46 -18.40
CA SER A 225 -20.67 21.82 -17.07
C SER A 225 -19.68 22.73 -16.33
N GLU A 226 -20.21 23.62 -15.48
CA GLU A 226 -19.38 24.45 -14.58
C GLU A 226 -18.46 23.62 -13.70
N ARG A 227 -18.87 22.39 -13.39
CA ARG A 227 -18.08 21.46 -12.58
C ARG A 227 -16.82 21.04 -13.32
N LEU A 228 -16.91 20.64 -14.58
CA LEU A 228 -15.75 20.29 -15.39
C LEU A 228 -14.85 21.51 -15.60
N ILE A 229 -15.42 22.68 -15.90
CA ILE A 229 -14.68 23.94 -16.05
C ILE A 229 -13.83 24.24 -14.80
N LYS A 230 -14.42 24.15 -13.61
CA LYS A 230 -13.70 24.38 -12.33
C LYS A 230 -12.53 23.40 -12.14
N ILE A 231 -12.72 22.14 -12.49
CA ILE A 231 -11.67 21.12 -12.36
C ILE A 231 -10.55 21.39 -13.38
N LEU A 232 -10.87 21.60 -14.66
CA LEU A 232 -9.88 21.86 -15.70
C LEU A 232 -9.10 23.15 -15.40
N ASN A 233 -9.77 24.24 -15.02
CA ASN A 233 -9.10 25.47 -14.63
C ASN A 233 -8.16 25.31 -13.43
N LYS A 234 -8.47 24.41 -12.49
CA LYS A 234 -7.58 24.10 -11.36
C LYS A 234 -6.41 23.19 -11.77
N LEU A 235 -6.58 22.27 -12.72
CA LEU A 235 -5.49 21.49 -13.32
C LEU A 235 -4.48 22.41 -14.02
N LEU A 236 -4.97 23.44 -14.70
CA LEU A 236 -4.21 24.37 -15.54
C LEU A 236 -3.55 25.51 -14.75
N GLN A 237 -3.64 25.55 -13.42
CA GLN A 237 -2.99 26.60 -12.63
C GLN A 237 -1.47 26.57 -12.81
N LYS A 238 -0.88 27.73 -13.14
CA LYS A 238 0.57 27.89 -13.29
C LYS A 238 1.31 27.70 -11.97
N SER A 239 0.76 28.29 -10.90
CA SER A 239 1.31 28.10 -9.57
C SER A 239 1.05 26.69 -9.07
N ILE A 240 2.10 25.94 -8.74
CA ILE A 240 2.01 24.60 -8.18
C ILE A 240 1.11 24.60 -6.94
N SER A 241 1.23 25.59 -6.05
CA SER A 241 0.45 25.66 -4.80
C SER A 241 -1.07 25.88 -5.02
N GLN A 242 -1.48 26.38 -6.17
CA GLN A 242 -2.90 26.57 -6.54
C GLN A 242 -3.46 25.40 -7.35
N ARG A 243 -2.60 24.55 -7.89
CA ARG A 243 -2.95 23.36 -8.65
C ARG A 243 -3.30 22.20 -7.72
N PHE A 244 -3.98 21.19 -8.21
CA PHE A 244 -4.08 19.90 -7.53
C PHE A 244 -2.68 19.30 -7.35
N GLN A 245 -2.39 18.80 -6.13
CA GLN A 245 -1.09 18.24 -5.80
C GLN A 245 -1.00 16.74 -6.09
N SER A 246 -2.14 16.10 -6.30
CA SER A 246 -2.21 14.67 -6.55
C SER A 246 -3.41 14.28 -7.41
N ALA A 247 -3.32 13.13 -8.06
CA ALA A 247 -4.44 12.51 -8.76
C ALA A 247 -5.61 12.22 -7.80
N ASP A 248 -5.33 11.89 -6.54
CA ASP A 248 -6.36 11.67 -5.52
C ASP A 248 -7.21 12.92 -5.26
N GLU A 249 -6.59 14.11 -5.21
CA GLU A 249 -7.33 15.37 -5.06
C GLU A 249 -8.25 15.65 -6.25
N VAL A 250 -7.80 15.34 -7.47
CA VAL A 250 -8.61 15.49 -8.68
C VAL A 250 -9.79 14.53 -8.64
N MET A 251 -9.54 13.25 -8.35
CA MET A 251 -10.60 12.24 -8.23
C MET A 251 -11.64 12.60 -7.16
N LEU A 252 -11.20 13.13 -6.03
CA LEU A 252 -12.11 13.62 -5.00
C LEU A 252 -12.98 14.78 -5.49
N ALA A 253 -12.41 15.76 -6.22
CA ALA A 253 -13.14 16.86 -6.84
C ALA A 253 -14.14 16.37 -7.91
N MET A 254 -13.81 15.28 -8.58
CA MET A 254 -14.71 14.57 -9.50
C MET A 254 -15.84 13.81 -8.76
N GLY A 255 -15.85 13.78 -7.42
CA GLY A 255 -16.83 13.01 -6.63
C GLY A 255 -16.63 11.52 -6.72
N ILE A 256 -15.46 11.08 -7.14
CA ILE A 256 -15.05 9.68 -7.15
C ILE A 256 -14.57 9.36 -5.73
N THR A 257 -15.52 9.06 -4.85
CA THR A 257 -15.25 8.72 -3.44
C THR A 257 -15.10 7.23 -3.20
N ASP A 258 -15.42 6.38 -4.20
CA ASP A 258 -15.47 4.94 -4.06
C ASP A 258 -14.45 4.24 -4.97
N LYS A 259 -13.49 3.55 -4.34
CA LYS A 259 -12.50 2.68 -4.99
C LYS A 259 -13.13 1.43 -5.67
N THR A 260 -14.44 1.22 -5.56
CA THR A 260 -15.14 -0.01 -5.97
C THR A 260 -15.64 -0.01 -7.42
N ASN A 261 -15.72 1.12 -8.10
CA ASN A 261 -16.28 1.18 -9.46
C ASN A 261 -15.25 0.98 -10.58
N TYR A 262 -13.95 1.01 -10.28
CA TYR A 262 -12.90 0.81 -11.31
C TYR A 262 -12.66 -0.66 -11.68
N LEU A 263 -13.13 -1.60 -10.84
CA LEU A 263 -12.93 -3.04 -11.09
C LEU A 263 -14.11 -3.73 -11.81
N ARG A 264 -15.19 -3.01 -12.13
CA ARG A 264 -16.35 -3.60 -12.79
C ARG A 264 -16.33 -3.55 -14.32
N SER A 265 -15.43 -2.78 -14.94
CA SER A 265 -15.31 -2.73 -16.41
C SER A 265 -14.25 -3.65 -17.02
N SER A 266 -13.41 -4.31 -16.20
CA SER A 266 -12.34 -5.18 -16.69
C SER A 266 -12.64 -6.69 -16.62
N ALA A 267 -13.88 -7.07 -16.33
CA ALA A 267 -14.28 -8.47 -16.42
C ALA A 267 -14.82 -8.74 -17.83
N PHE A 268 -13.95 -8.98 -18.79
CA PHE A 268 -14.12 -9.84 -19.99
C PHE A 268 -13.02 -9.52 -21.00
N ILE A 269 -12.06 -10.38 -21.13
CA ILE A 269 -11.55 -11.06 -22.32
C ILE A 269 -10.18 -11.67 -21.97
N GLY A 270 -10.06 -12.97 -22.28
CA GLY A 270 -8.96 -13.82 -21.90
C GLY A 270 -7.63 -13.49 -22.58
N GLY A 271 -6.62 -13.43 -21.78
CA GLY A 271 -5.22 -13.61 -22.09
C GLY A 271 -4.56 -14.13 -20.82
N SER A 272 -3.89 -15.26 -20.90
CA SER A 272 -3.30 -15.98 -19.78
C SER A 272 -2.28 -15.13 -19.02
N LYS A 273 -2.75 -14.31 -18.07
CA LYS A 273 -1.95 -13.77 -16.97
C LYS A 273 -2.03 -14.76 -15.83
N LEU A 274 -0.91 -15.08 -15.20
CA LEU A 274 -0.90 -15.80 -13.94
C LEU A 274 -1.96 -15.16 -13.01
N PRO A 275 -2.89 -15.95 -12.46
CA PRO A 275 -3.99 -15.42 -11.67
C PRO A 275 -3.41 -14.65 -10.48
N LYS A 276 -3.89 -13.41 -10.25
CA LYS A 276 -3.60 -12.71 -8.99
C LYS A 276 -4.04 -13.62 -7.86
N PRO A 277 -3.24 -13.79 -6.82
CA PRO A 277 -3.64 -14.57 -5.67
C PRO A 277 -4.97 -14.03 -5.14
N LEU A 278 -6.02 -14.83 -5.23
CA LEU A 278 -7.35 -14.43 -4.81
C LEU A 278 -7.56 -14.87 -3.37
N TRP A 279 -7.46 -13.94 -2.45
CA TRP A 279 -7.84 -14.18 -1.06
C TRP A 279 -9.36 -14.22 -0.95
N GLN A 280 -9.88 -15.33 -0.47
CA GLN A 280 -11.32 -15.52 -0.27
C GLN A 280 -11.65 -15.80 1.18
N CYS A 281 -12.79 -15.27 1.64
CA CYS A 281 -13.36 -15.69 2.91
C CYS A 281 -13.86 -17.13 2.75
N ILE A 282 -13.13 -18.07 3.32
CA ILE A 282 -13.48 -19.50 3.27
C ILE A 282 -14.49 -19.88 4.35
N HIS A 283 -14.48 -19.14 5.47
CA HIS A 283 -15.41 -19.41 6.57
C HIS A 283 -15.68 -18.17 7.43
N THR A 284 -16.86 -18.17 8.08
CA THR A 284 -17.23 -17.18 9.08
C THR A 284 -17.60 -17.90 10.37
N LEU A 285 -16.73 -17.78 11.38
CA LEU A 285 -17.01 -18.33 12.71
C LEU A 285 -18.01 -17.43 13.40
N SER A 286 -19.14 -18.00 13.74
CA SER A 286 -20.27 -17.36 14.42
C SER A 286 -20.61 -18.15 15.68
N GLY A 287 -21.53 -17.68 16.49
CA GLY A 287 -21.90 -18.34 17.75
C GLY A 287 -21.42 -17.57 18.98
N ILE A 288 -21.10 -16.32 18.77
CA ILE A 288 -20.82 -15.35 19.84
C ILE A 288 -22.16 -14.81 20.36
N PRO A 289 -22.36 -14.78 21.69
CA PRO A 289 -23.62 -14.32 22.26
C PRO A 289 -24.03 -12.95 21.76
N SER A 290 -25.32 -12.74 21.51
CA SER A 290 -25.87 -11.48 20.98
C SER A 290 -25.61 -10.27 21.89
N ALA A 291 -25.33 -10.50 23.18
CA ALA A 291 -25.02 -9.47 24.17
C ALA A 291 -23.59 -8.92 24.09
N CYS A 292 -22.69 -9.56 23.31
CA CYS A 292 -21.28 -9.13 23.21
C CYS A 292 -21.11 -7.88 22.35
N ALA A 293 -20.07 -7.09 22.66
CA ALA A 293 -19.72 -5.86 21.94
C ALA A 293 -18.91 -6.10 20.65
N GLY A 294 -18.58 -7.36 20.31
CA GLY A 294 -17.78 -7.77 19.16
C GLY A 294 -16.46 -8.43 19.55
N ILE A 295 -15.72 -8.93 18.54
CA ILE A 295 -14.42 -9.57 18.74
C ILE A 295 -13.34 -8.50 18.88
N ASN A 296 -12.65 -8.50 20.02
CA ASN A 296 -11.58 -7.53 20.30
C ASN A 296 -10.19 -8.05 19.89
N CYS A 297 -9.94 -9.35 19.98
CA CYS A 297 -8.63 -9.96 19.73
C CYS A 297 -8.75 -11.39 19.21
N VAL A 298 -7.78 -11.78 18.37
CA VAL A 298 -7.59 -13.15 17.89
C VAL A 298 -6.11 -13.49 17.86
N SER A 299 -5.75 -14.77 18.05
CA SER A 299 -4.38 -15.26 17.93
C SER A 299 -4.38 -16.74 17.52
N PHE A 300 -3.56 -17.11 16.53
CA PHE A 300 -3.29 -18.53 16.24
C PHE A 300 -2.32 -19.08 17.27
N ASN A 301 -2.45 -20.37 17.58
CA ASN A 301 -1.41 -21.10 18.28
C ASN A 301 -0.20 -21.33 17.35
N PRO A 302 1.00 -21.68 17.87
CA PRO A 302 2.22 -21.79 17.07
C PRO A 302 2.20 -22.87 15.98
N ASP A 303 1.33 -23.87 16.05
CA ASP A 303 1.18 -24.89 15.02
C ASP A 303 0.07 -24.57 13.99
N GLY A 304 -0.69 -23.48 14.18
CA GLY A 304 -1.74 -23.03 13.28
C GLY A 304 -3.05 -23.81 13.34
N THR A 305 -3.17 -24.81 14.23
CA THR A 305 -4.34 -25.70 14.31
C THR A 305 -5.48 -25.11 15.13
N GLN A 306 -5.18 -24.17 16.02
CA GLN A 306 -6.15 -23.55 16.90
C GLN A 306 -6.09 -22.03 16.82
N LEU A 307 -7.25 -21.40 17.01
CA LEU A 307 -7.39 -19.96 17.14
C LEU A 307 -8.02 -19.63 18.49
N ALA A 308 -7.42 -18.72 19.24
CA ALA A 308 -8.04 -18.12 20.43
C ALA A 308 -8.67 -16.78 20.05
N SER A 309 -9.83 -16.49 20.58
CA SER A 309 -10.52 -15.20 20.44
C SER A 309 -11.02 -14.68 21.78
N GLY A 310 -10.91 -13.35 21.95
CA GLY A 310 -11.47 -12.66 23.10
C GLY A 310 -12.60 -11.72 22.67
N ASP A 311 -13.71 -11.81 23.35
CA ASP A 311 -14.84 -10.90 23.15
C ASP A 311 -15.08 -10.03 24.39
N ASP A 312 -16.29 -10.01 24.94
CA ASP A 312 -16.63 -9.20 26.14
C ASP A 312 -15.82 -9.68 27.37
N LYS A 313 -16.15 -10.87 27.92
CA LYS A 313 -15.51 -11.38 29.14
C LYS A 313 -14.94 -12.77 28.99
N ILE A 314 -15.12 -13.37 27.83
CA ILE A 314 -14.81 -14.77 27.58
C ILE A 314 -13.74 -14.93 26.53
N ILE A 315 -13.00 -16.02 26.64
CA ILE A 315 -12.04 -16.47 25.64
C ILE A 315 -12.60 -17.75 25.03
N LYS A 316 -12.66 -17.82 23.70
CA LYS A 316 -13.04 -19.02 22.96
C LYS A 316 -11.87 -19.59 22.20
N PHE A 317 -11.78 -20.92 22.22
CA PHE A 317 -10.86 -21.68 21.38
C PHE A 317 -11.64 -22.28 20.21
N TRP A 318 -11.06 -22.22 19.04
CA TRP A 318 -11.63 -22.72 17.80
C TRP A 318 -10.64 -23.69 17.16
N ASP A 319 -11.11 -24.82 16.66
CA ASP A 319 -10.35 -25.65 15.77
C ASP A 319 -10.41 -25.07 14.35
N VAL A 320 -9.25 -24.83 13.78
CA VAL A 320 -9.13 -24.15 12.47
C VAL A 320 -9.60 -25.05 11.33
N ASN A 321 -9.35 -26.36 11.43
CA ASN A 321 -9.67 -27.33 10.38
C ASN A 321 -11.16 -27.68 10.37
N SER A 322 -11.73 -28.02 11.53
CA SER A 322 -13.16 -28.34 11.65
C SER A 322 -14.04 -27.09 11.77
N GLN A 323 -13.43 -25.92 12.04
CA GLN A 323 -14.11 -24.63 12.16
C GLN A 323 -15.16 -24.60 13.29
N THR A 324 -14.93 -25.39 14.34
CA THR A 324 -15.83 -25.54 15.48
C THR A 324 -15.21 -24.98 16.75
N ALA A 325 -16.07 -24.52 17.68
CA ALA A 325 -15.63 -24.10 19.00
C ALA A 325 -15.21 -25.33 19.83
N LEU A 326 -13.99 -25.31 20.35
CA LEU A 326 -13.43 -26.39 21.19
C LEU A 326 -13.75 -26.17 22.67
N ALA A 327 -13.55 -24.94 23.16
CA ALA A 327 -13.69 -24.61 24.56
C ALA A 327 -14.00 -23.13 24.77
N THR A 328 -14.49 -22.81 25.96
CA THR A 328 -14.71 -21.43 26.39
C THR A 328 -14.16 -21.26 27.80
N LEU A 329 -13.32 -20.25 28.01
CA LEU A 329 -12.82 -19.86 29.32
C LEU A 329 -13.52 -18.59 29.79
N SER A 330 -13.82 -18.54 31.09
CA SER A 330 -14.36 -17.37 31.78
C SER A 330 -13.54 -17.09 33.03
N GLY A 331 -13.37 -15.83 33.37
CA GLY A 331 -12.58 -15.43 34.54
C GLY A 331 -12.30 -13.93 34.59
N HIS A 332 -12.34 -13.24 33.46
CA HIS A 332 -12.29 -11.80 33.44
C HIS A 332 -13.65 -11.18 33.79
N SER A 333 -13.63 -10.08 34.54
CA SER A 333 -14.85 -9.36 34.94
C SER A 333 -15.31 -8.29 33.94
N GLN A 334 -14.40 -7.92 33.01
CA GLN A 334 -14.67 -6.97 31.92
C GLN A 334 -14.08 -7.49 30.60
N ALA A 335 -14.18 -6.67 29.53
CA ALA A 335 -13.83 -7.05 28.18
C ALA A 335 -12.35 -7.48 28.03
N VAL A 336 -12.14 -8.62 27.38
CA VAL A 336 -10.82 -9.11 26.97
C VAL A 336 -10.37 -8.31 25.77
N LYS A 337 -9.18 -7.70 25.84
CA LYS A 337 -8.65 -6.79 24.81
C LYS A 337 -7.50 -7.36 24.00
N SER A 338 -6.77 -8.30 24.57
CA SER A 338 -5.65 -8.94 23.90
C SER A 338 -5.51 -10.38 24.32
N VAL A 339 -5.16 -11.25 23.39
CA VAL A 339 -4.79 -12.64 23.64
C VAL A 339 -3.47 -12.93 22.92
N ALA A 340 -2.59 -13.69 23.55
CA ALA A 340 -1.33 -14.13 22.97
C ALA A 340 -1.00 -15.54 23.46
N TYR A 341 -0.62 -16.43 22.53
CA TYR A 341 -0.04 -17.73 22.88
C TYR A 341 1.44 -17.58 23.23
N SER A 342 1.92 -18.39 24.16
CA SER A 342 3.36 -18.59 24.37
C SER A 342 4.00 -19.22 23.13
N PRO A 343 5.30 -19.00 22.88
CA PRO A 343 5.98 -19.58 21.70
C PRO A 343 5.94 -21.12 21.63
N ASP A 344 5.82 -21.80 22.77
CA ASP A 344 5.67 -23.25 22.85
C ASP A 344 4.21 -23.73 22.79
N GLY A 345 3.25 -22.81 22.70
CA GLY A 345 1.80 -23.09 22.61
C GLY A 345 1.14 -23.61 23.89
N LYS A 346 1.86 -23.73 24.99
CA LYS A 346 1.31 -24.31 26.24
C LYS A 346 0.54 -23.33 27.07
N LEU A 347 0.85 -22.05 26.96
CA LEU A 347 0.22 -20.97 27.71
C LEU A 347 -0.53 -20.01 26.80
N LEU A 348 -1.60 -19.44 27.33
CA LEU A 348 -2.29 -18.30 26.76
C LEU A 348 -2.26 -17.15 27.77
N ALA A 349 -1.84 -15.97 27.34
CA ALA A 349 -1.97 -14.74 28.10
C ALA A 349 -3.18 -13.96 27.60
N THR A 350 -3.96 -13.39 28.52
CA THR A 350 -5.13 -12.56 28.21
C THR A 350 -5.10 -11.27 29.00
N ALA A 351 -5.35 -10.13 28.35
CA ALA A 351 -5.42 -8.82 28.97
C ALA A 351 -6.83 -8.26 28.90
N SER A 352 -7.25 -7.53 29.93
CA SER A 352 -8.63 -7.08 30.06
C SER A 352 -8.75 -5.65 30.56
N ASP A 353 -9.92 -5.07 30.27
CA ASP A 353 -10.36 -3.79 30.85
C ASP A 353 -10.53 -3.88 32.38
N ASP A 354 -10.58 -5.09 32.97
CA ASP A 354 -10.63 -5.29 34.42
C ASP A 354 -9.29 -5.04 35.14
N GLN A 355 -8.30 -4.49 34.43
CA GLN A 355 -6.97 -4.11 34.91
C GLN A 355 -6.04 -5.31 35.21
N THR A 356 -6.47 -6.53 34.88
CA THR A 356 -5.71 -7.74 35.11
C THR A 356 -5.23 -8.40 33.83
N ILE A 357 -4.20 -9.21 33.97
CA ILE A 357 -3.75 -10.16 32.97
C ILE A 357 -3.92 -11.56 33.57
N LYS A 358 -4.37 -12.50 32.79
CA LYS A 358 -4.46 -13.90 33.23
C LYS A 358 -3.61 -14.78 32.34
N LEU A 359 -2.91 -15.74 32.97
CA LEU A 359 -2.18 -16.80 32.31
C LEU A 359 -2.94 -18.11 32.45
N TRP A 360 -3.15 -18.80 31.34
CA TRP A 360 -3.93 -20.01 31.24
C TRP A 360 -3.07 -21.19 30.74
N ASP A 361 -3.21 -22.37 31.31
CA ASP A 361 -2.73 -23.62 30.75
C ASP A 361 -3.69 -24.03 29.62
N VAL A 362 -3.20 -24.04 28.38
CA VAL A 362 -4.01 -24.34 27.20
C VAL A 362 -4.51 -25.78 27.19
N ASN A 363 -3.71 -26.72 27.66
CA ASN A 363 -4.07 -28.14 27.64
C ASN A 363 -5.10 -28.47 28.73
N LYS A 364 -4.98 -27.85 29.92
CA LYS A 364 -5.89 -28.08 31.04
C LYS A 364 -7.09 -27.16 31.03
N LEU A 365 -7.07 -26.11 30.23
CA LEU A 365 -8.08 -25.06 30.18
C LEU A 365 -8.31 -24.40 31.55
N GLN A 366 -7.23 -24.17 32.31
CA GLN A 366 -7.26 -23.66 33.68
C GLN A 366 -6.39 -22.43 33.83
N GLU A 367 -6.86 -21.49 34.66
CA GLU A 367 -6.07 -20.34 35.07
C GLU A 367 -4.91 -20.76 35.95
N ILE A 368 -3.69 -20.28 35.61
CA ILE A 368 -2.49 -20.50 36.42
C ILE A 368 -2.22 -19.31 37.33
N TYR A 369 -2.25 -18.11 36.73
CA TYR A 369 -1.99 -16.85 37.44
C TYR A 369 -2.96 -15.74 37.01
N THR A 370 -3.32 -14.90 37.99
CA THR A 370 -3.84 -13.55 37.73
C THR A 370 -2.75 -12.54 38.09
N LEU A 371 -2.24 -11.80 37.10
CA LEU A 371 -1.23 -10.77 37.27
C LEU A 371 -1.91 -9.44 37.58
N VAL A 372 -1.66 -8.90 38.76
CA VAL A 372 -2.27 -7.67 39.28
C VAL A 372 -1.16 -6.64 39.49
N GLY A 373 -1.33 -5.40 39.00
CA GLY A 373 -0.33 -4.34 39.16
C GLY A 373 -0.60 -3.13 38.30
N HIS A 374 -1.36 -3.28 37.20
CA HIS A 374 -1.85 -2.14 36.44
C HIS A 374 -3.02 -1.46 37.15
N SER A 375 -3.08 -0.11 37.06
CA SER A 375 -4.16 0.68 37.70
C SER A 375 -5.30 1.04 36.75
N HIS A 376 -5.17 0.68 35.47
CA HIS A 376 -6.20 0.89 34.45
C HIS A 376 -6.22 -0.28 33.45
N ALA A 377 -7.15 -0.25 32.50
CA ALA A 377 -7.36 -1.26 31.47
C ALA A 377 -6.04 -1.70 30.80
N VAL A 378 -5.81 -3.00 30.70
CA VAL A 378 -4.67 -3.59 29.98
C VAL A 378 -5.10 -3.86 28.54
N LYS A 379 -4.41 -3.24 27.58
CA LYS A 379 -4.82 -3.24 26.17
C LYS A 379 -4.08 -4.23 25.30
N SER A 380 -2.86 -4.59 25.67
CA SER A 380 -2.00 -5.46 24.87
C SER A 380 -1.12 -6.30 25.75
N VAL A 381 -0.91 -7.54 25.36
CA VAL A 381 0.10 -8.45 25.92
C VAL A 381 0.90 -9.10 24.81
N ALA A 382 2.18 -9.34 25.07
CA ALA A 382 3.07 -10.06 24.17
C ALA A 382 4.07 -10.91 24.97
N PHE A 383 4.29 -12.16 24.54
CA PHE A 383 5.38 -12.97 25.09
C PHE A 383 6.72 -12.63 24.43
N SER A 384 7.80 -12.69 25.19
CA SER A 384 9.14 -12.73 24.62
C SER A 384 9.34 -14.00 23.79
N PRO A 385 10.23 -14.00 22.77
CA PRO A 385 10.43 -15.17 21.91
C PRO A 385 10.90 -16.43 22.64
N ASP A 386 11.55 -16.29 23.79
CA ASP A 386 11.95 -17.39 24.67
C ASP A 386 10.84 -17.85 25.63
N GLY A 387 9.71 -17.15 25.64
CA GLY A 387 8.55 -17.43 26.49
C GLY A 387 8.74 -17.14 27.99
N GLN A 388 9.86 -16.53 28.41
CA GLN A 388 10.17 -16.31 29.82
C GLN A 388 9.56 -15.01 30.37
N ILE A 389 9.35 -14.02 29.51
CA ILE A 389 8.85 -12.70 29.88
C ILE A 389 7.53 -12.45 29.16
N LEU A 390 6.57 -11.84 29.86
CA LEU A 390 5.37 -11.26 29.29
C LEU A 390 5.46 -9.74 29.40
N ALA A 391 5.24 -9.01 28.32
CA ALA A 391 5.06 -7.57 28.32
C ALA A 391 3.57 -7.22 28.27
N SER A 392 3.19 -6.15 28.95
CA SER A 392 1.82 -5.62 28.93
C SER A 392 1.80 -4.11 28.79
N GLY A 393 0.90 -3.59 27.95
CA GLY A 393 0.65 -2.17 27.79
C GLY A 393 -0.70 -1.77 28.33
N SER A 394 -0.75 -0.67 29.10
CA SER A 394 -1.97 -0.27 29.81
C SER A 394 -2.33 1.21 29.64
N TRP A 395 -3.58 1.50 29.85
CA TRP A 395 -4.10 2.86 29.93
C TRP A 395 -3.63 3.62 31.16
N ASP A 396 -2.91 2.96 32.09
CA ASP A 396 -2.19 3.64 33.17
C ASP A 396 -0.88 4.31 32.69
N LYS A 397 -0.62 4.32 31.37
CA LYS A 397 0.54 4.94 30.70
C LYS A 397 1.83 4.17 30.85
N THR A 398 1.80 2.97 31.42
CA THR A 398 2.99 2.15 31.67
C THR A 398 3.02 0.90 30.80
N VAL A 399 4.24 0.38 30.60
CA VAL A 399 4.47 -0.98 30.15
C VAL A 399 5.04 -1.75 31.34
N LYS A 400 4.49 -2.93 31.64
CA LYS A 400 5.01 -3.80 32.70
C LYS A 400 5.54 -5.08 32.11
N LEU A 401 6.58 -5.59 32.74
CA LEU A 401 7.23 -6.86 32.44
C LEU A 401 6.94 -7.85 33.57
N TRP A 402 6.61 -9.06 33.20
CA TRP A 402 6.20 -10.11 34.12
C TRP A 402 7.03 -11.37 33.86
N ASP A 403 7.45 -12.05 34.91
CA ASP A 403 8.06 -13.37 34.86
C ASP A 403 6.95 -14.41 34.66
N VAL A 404 7.00 -15.13 33.56
CA VAL A 404 5.95 -16.08 33.17
C VAL A 404 5.86 -17.27 34.13
N ASN A 405 7.00 -17.71 34.67
CA ASN A 405 7.06 -18.89 35.54
C ASN A 405 6.54 -18.61 36.96
N THR A 406 6.73 -17.39 37.45
CA THR A 406 6.37 -17.03 38.82
C THR A 406 5.13 -16.13 38.90
N GLY A 407 4.68 -15.56 37.77
CA GLY A 407 3.58 -14.60 37.73
C GLY A 407 3.90 -13.24 38.40
N LYS A 408 5.16 -12.95 38.70
CA LYS A 408 5.57 -11.73 39.39
C LYS A 408 5.99 -10.62 38.42
N GLU A 409 5.71 -9.37 38.81
CA GLU A 409 6.23 -8.21 38.10
C GLU A 409 7.75 -8.15 38.20
N ILE A 410 8.43 -7.98 37.06
CA ILE A 410 9.86 -7.80 36.94
C ILE A 410 10.21 -6.31 37.00
N SER A 411 9.57 -5.51 36.14
CA SER A 411 9.88 -4.10 35.94
C SER A 411 8.68 -3.32 35.41
N THR A 412 8.67 -2.01 35.66
CA THR A 412 7.69 -1.07 35.07
C THR A 412 8.45 -0.03 34.25
N LEU A 413 8.14 0.06 32.97
CA LEU A 413 8.74 1.00 32.02
C LEU A 413 7.82 2.23 31.90
N ILE A 414 8.38 3.40 32.26
CA ILE A 414 7.63 4.68 32.33
C ILE A 414 8.28 5.65 31.34
N LYS A 415 7.54 6.05 30.33
CA LYS A 415 7.95 7.07 29.35
C LYS A 415 6.76 7.74 28.69
N HIS A 416 5.73 6.98 28.34
CA HIS A 416 4.56 7.52 27.65
C HIS A 416 3.79 8.53 28.51
N GLN A 417 3.30 9.59 27.87
CA GLN A 417 2.54 10.66 28.55
C GLN A 417 1.03 10.35 28.59
N LEU A 418 0.56 9.48 27.67
CA LEU A 418 -0.83 9.03 27.56
C LEU A 418 -0.86 7.50 27.51
N GLN A 419 -2.08 6.96 27.36
CA GLN A 419 -2.37 5.53 27.39
C GLN A 419 -1.52 4.73 26.40
N VAL A 420 -1.02 3.57 26.82
CA VAL A 420 -0.33 2.61 25.97
C VAL A 420 -1.35 1.69 25.32
N ASN A 421 -1.27 1.54 23.98
CA ASN A 421 -2.24 0.76 23.19
C ASN A 421 -1.73 -0.62 22.80
N SER A 422 -0.46 -0.72 22.43
CA SER A 422 0.11 -1.96 21.91
C SER A 422 1.57 -2.13 22.34
N VAL A 423 1.97 -3.38 22.55
CA VAL A 423 3.36 -3.78 22.80
C VAL A 423 3.73 -4.95 21.91
N ALA A 424 4.98 -5.02 21.45
CA ALA A 424 5.52 -6.13 20.66
C ALA A 424 7.00 -6.33 20.95
N PHE A 425 7.44 -7.58 21.09
CA PHE A 425 8.86 -7.94 21.13
C PHE A 425 9.43 -8.08 19.72
N SER A 426 10.71 -7.72 19.56
CA SER A 426 11.45 -8.12 18.36
C SER A 426 11.64 -9.64 18.33
N PRO A 427 11.79 -10.27 17.15
CA PRO A 427 11.93 -11.72 17.03
C PRO A 427 13.15 -12.30 17.79
N GLN A 428 14.17 -11.47 18.01
CA GLN A 428 15.36 -11.84 18.79
C GLN A 428 15.20 -11.60 20.29
N GLY A 429 14.11 -10.97 20.73
CA GLY A 429 13.83 -10.64 22.13
C GLY A 429 14.65 -9.50 22.72
N GLN A 430 15.58 -8.92 21.96
CA GLN A 430 16.46 -7.85 22.44
C GLN A 430 15.77 -6.48 22.51
N LEU A 431 14.73 -6.28 21.71
CA LEU A 431 13.96 -5.04 21.68
C LEU A 431 12.49 -5.29 22.03
N LEU A 432 11.89 -4.30 22.66
CA LEU A 432 10.45 -4.20 22.88
C LEU A 432 9.99 -2.86 22.31
N ALA A 433 8.89 -2.84 21.57
CA ALA A 433 8.24 -1.64 21.11
C ALA A 433 6.93 -1.41 21.87
N SER A 434 6.62 -0.16 22.19
CA SER A 434 5.32 0.24 22.77
C SER A 434 4.77 1.47 22.06
N THR A 435 3.44 1.51 21.88
CA THR A 435 2.74 2.61 21.18
C THR A 435 1.69 3.24 22.07
N SER A 436 1.42 4.53 21.85
CA SER A 436 0.58 5.30 22.76
C SER A 436 -0.33 6.33 22.04
N PHE A 437 -1.35 6.75 22.76
CA PHE A 437 -2.16 7.92 22.42
C PHE A 437 -1.35 9.23 22.38
N ASP A 438 -0.15 9.27 22.98
CA ASP A 438 0.74 10.43 22.90
C ASP A 438 1.41 10.60 21.52
N ARG A 439 1.04 9.79 20.52
CA ARG A 439 1.51 9.77 19.13
C ARG A 439 2.95 9.28 18.95
N THR A 440 3.54 8.72 20.00
CA THR A 440 4.90 8.22 19.99
C THR A 440 4.97 6.71 20.05
N ILE A 441 6.09 6.17 19.57
CA ILE A 441 6.51 4.79 19.72
C ILE A 441 7.78 4.81 20.56
N CYS A 442 7.82 4.07 21.66
CA CYS A 442 9.04 3.87 22.44
C CYS A 442 9.68 2.53 22.07
N LEU A 443 10.98 2.56 21.80
CA LEU A 443 11.81 1.37 21.65
C LEU A 443 12.62 1.19 22.93
N TRP A 444 12.53 -0.01 23.49
CA TRP A 444 13.21 -0.41 24.71
C TRP A 444 14.19 -1.52 24.38
N GLN A 445 15.41 -1.43 24.88
CA GLN A 445 16.47 -2.42 24.66
C GLN A 445 16.71 -3.20 25.93
N LEU A 446 16.86 -4.51 25.82
CA LEU A 446 17.30 -5.36 26.91
C LEU A 446 18.68 -4.92 27.39
N SER A 447 18.82 -4.63 28.68
CA SER A 447 20.09 -4.22 29.29
C SER A 447 21.04 -5.42 29.40
N GLU A 448 22.24 -5.26 28.83
CA GLU A 448 23.32 -6.26 28.98
C GLU A 448 24.07 -6.13 30.33
N THR A 449 23.78 -5.08 31.11
CA THR A 449 24.46 -4.83 32.37
C THR A 449 24.00 -5.80 33.46
N ARG A 450 24.84 -6.78 33.76
CA ARG A 450 24.66 -7.80 34.81
C ARG A 450 24.79 -7.24 36.25
N GLU A 451 24.54 -5.98 36.52
CA GLU A 451 24.69 -5.39 37.85
C GLU A 451 23.62 -5.87 38.85
N PHE A 452 22.48 -6.35 38.39
CA PHE A 452 21.48 -6.98 39.25
C PHE A 452 21.33 -8.45 38.88
N LYS A 453 21.95 -9.31 39.64
CA LYS A 453 21.87 -10.79 39.53
C LYS A 453 20.41 -11.23 39.31
N ASN A 454 20.14 -11.80 38.13
CA ASN A 454 18.98 -12.60 37.77
C ASN A 454 17.67 -11.86 37.34
N ARG A 455 17.67 -10.61 36.86
CA ARG A 455 16.46 -10.02 36.27
C ARG A 455 16.79 -9.30 34.96
N PRO A 456 16.12 -9.64 33.85
CA PRO A 456 16.20 -8.85 32.64
C PRO A 456 15.54 -7.48 32.87
N ASP A 457 16.19 -6.41 32.48
CA ASP A 457 15.64 -5.06 32.49
C ASP A 457 15.73 -4.44 31.10
N TYR A 458 14.73 -3.65 30.74
CA TYR A 458 14.69 -2.95 29.48
C TYR A 458 14.87 -1.45 29.69
N THR A 459 15.84 -0.87 29.01
CA THR A 459 16.10 0.58 29.04
C THR A 459 15.58 1.25 27.77
N LEU A 460 15.16 2.50 27.87
CA LEU A 460 14.70 3.26 26.72
C LEU A 460 15.84 3.48 25.73
N LEU A 461 15.76 2.89 24.54
CA LEU A 461 16.69 3.10 23.44
C LEU A 461 16.37 4.40 22.70
N GLY A 462 15.10 4.68 22.42
CA GLY A 462 14.67 5.86 21.68
C GLY A 462 13.15 6.01 21.61
N THR A 463 12.74 7.17 21.13
CA THR A 463 11.33 7.51 20.90
C THR A 463 11.15 7.92 19.44
N LEU A 464 10.30 7.22 18.71
CA LEU A 464 9.95 7.52 17.32
C LEU A 464 8.69 8.39 17.29
N SER A 465 8.71 9.42 16.45
CA SER A 465 7.59 10.34 16.24
C SER A 465 7.39 10.60 14.76
N GLY A 466 6.13 10.76 14.31
CA GLY A 466 5.83 11.01 12.91
C GLY A 466 4.38 10.71 12.53
N HIS A 467 3.61 10.02 13.39
CA HIS A 467 2.18 9.92 13.25
C HIS A 467 1.49 11.22 13.73
N ALA A 468 0.45 11.64 13.00
CA ALA A 468 -0.30 12.85 13.33
C ALA A 468 -1.26 12.65 14.52
N TRP A 469 -1.69 11.40 14.75
CA TRP A 469 -2.64 11.01 15.80
C TRP A 469 -2.13 9.81 16.60
N ALA A 470 -2.97 9.29 17.52
CA ALA A 470 -2.64 8.16 18.37
C ALA A 470 -2.09 6.96 17.59
N VAL A 471 -1.02 6.34 18.08
CA VAL A 471 -0.50 5.09 17.53
C VAL A 471 -1.18 3.93 18.24
N LEU A 472 -1.91 3.10 17.48
CA LEU A 472 -2.83 2.10 18.03
C LEU A 472 -2.25 0.70 18.05
N THR A 473 -1.35 0.37 17.12
CA THR A 473 -0.82 -0.98 16.95
C THR A 473 0.63 -0.94 16.48
N VAL A 474 1.37 -2.01 16.78
CA VAL A 474 2.77 -2.18 16.38
C VAL A 474 3.08 -3.66 16.10
N ALA A 475 3.91 -3.91 15.10
CA ALA A 475 4.44 -5.23 14.79
C ALA A 475 5.88 -5.12 14.25
N PHE A 476 6.75 -6.05 14.65
CA PHE A 476 8.07 -6.22 14.04
C PHE A 476 8.01 -7.17 12.84
N SER A 477 8.82 -6.91 11.82
CA SER A 477 9.08 -7.90 10.76
C SER A 477 9.80 -9.13 11.33
N PRO A 478 9.65 -10.33 10.73
CA PRO A 478 10.27 -11.56 11.23
C PRO A 478 11.81 -11.52 11.31
N ASP A 479 12.45 -10.70 10.49
CA ASP A 479 13.90 -10.45 10.55
C ASP A 479 14.31 -9.38 11.58
N GLY A 480 13.34 -8.71 12.20
CA GLY A 480 13.54 -7.67 13.20
C GLY A 480 14.06 -6.33 12.66
N LYS A 481 14.16 -6.15 11.34
CA LYS A 481 14.73 -4.93 10.74
C LYS A 481 13.71 -3.82 10.53
N ILE A 482 12.44 -4.19 10.35
CA ILE A 482 11.34 -3.25 10.09
C ILE A 482 10.37 -3.28 11.27
N LEU A 483 9.93 -2.10 11.68
CA LEU A 483 8.82 -1.93 12.60
C LEU A 483 7.64 -1.34 11.83
N ALA A 484 6.47 -1.95 11.90
CA ALA A 484 5.23 -1.41 11.34
C ALA A 484 4.36 -0.83 12.46
N THR A 485 3.80 0.36 12.24
CA THR A 485 2.90 1.02 13.19
C THR A 485 1.64 1.51 12.49
N GLY A 486 0.49 1.26 13.10
CA GLY A 486 -0.82 1.72 12.61
C GLY A 486 -1.42 2.77 13.54
N SER A 487 -2.10 3.75 12.96
CA SER A 487 -2.52 4.95 13.70
C SER A 487 -3.97 5.33 13.43
N ASP A 488 -4.48 6.16 14.33
CA ASP A 488 -5.76 6.87 14.21
C ASP A 488 -5.73 7.93 13.08
N ASP A 489 -4.54 8.25 12.54
CA ASP A 489 -4.37 9.11 11.35
C ASP A 489 -4.63 8.36 10.03
N ASN A 490 -5.14 7.12 10.10
CA ASN A 490 -5.48 6.23 8.97
C ASN A 490 -4.28 5.71 8.20
N THR A 491 -3.06 5.97 8.66
CA THR A 491 -1.83 5.56 7.99
C THR A 491 -1.14 4.41 8.71
N ILE A 492 -0.32 3.68 7.95
CA ILE A 492 0.66 2.74 8.48
C ILE A 492 2.04 3.30 8.15
N LYS A 493 2.95 3.32 9.10
CA LYS A 493 4.36 3.68 8.85
C LYS A 493 5.26 2.47 9.04
N LEU A 494 6.20 2.31 8.11
CA LEU A 494 7.29 1.36 8.22
C LEU A 494 8.55 2.13 8.65
N TRP A 495 9.21 1.64 9.67
CA TRP A 495 10.41 2.26 10.26
C TRP A 495 11.58 1.30 10.17
N GLU A 496 12.75 1.80 9.86
CA GLU A 496 13.99 1.04 10.01
C GLU A 496 14.38 0.99 11.49
N VAL A 497 14.43 -0.20 12.06
CA VAL A 497 14.61 -0.39 13.52
C VAL A 497 15.96 0.19 14.00
N ASN A 498 17.03 0.01 13.24
CA ASN A 498 18.37 0.42 13.62
C ASN A 498 18.55 1.95 13.64
N THR A 499 17.90 2.67 12.73
CA THR A 499 18.05 4.12 12.58
C THR A 499 16.90 4.91 13.18
N GLY A 500 15.74 4.25 13.40
CA GLY A 500 14.50 4.90 13.80
C GLY A 500 13.88 5.80 12.72
N GLN A 501 14.37 5.72 11.48
CA GLN A 501 13.86 6.53 10.37
C GLN A 501 12.63 5.88 9.73
N VAL A 502 11.72 6.72 9.23
CA VAL A 502 10.57 6.25 8.44
C VAL A 502 11.07 5.79 7.07
N ILE A 503 10.88 4.51 6.75
CA ILE A 503 11.14 3.96 5.41
C ILE A 503 10.06 4.45 4.44
N THR A 504 8.79 4.29 4.82
CA THR A 504 7.65 4.67 3.99
C THR A 504 6.37 4.80 4.81
N THR A 505 5.36 5.43 4.21
CA THR A 505 4.00 5.53 4.78
C THR A 505 3.02 4.86 3.82
N LEU A 506 2.32 3.82 4.29
CA LEU A 506 1.29 3.12 3.54
C LEU A 506 -0.04 3.88 3.71
N LEU A 507 -0.59 4.30 2.60
CA LEU A 507 -1.86 5.03 2.51
C LEU A 507 -2.90 4.15 1.83
N GLY A 508 -4.10 4.05 2.39
CA GLY A 508 -5.15 3.25 1.76
C GLY A 508 -6.35 2.97 2.64
N HIS A 509 -6.17 2.91 3.97
CA HIS A 509 -7.31 2.86 4.87
C HIS A 509 -8.00 4.21 4.95
N SER A 510 -9.33 4.18 4.99
CA SER A 510 -10.16 5.40 5.11
C SER A 510 -10.47 5.77 6.56
N TRP A 511 -10.07 4.92 7.51
CA TRP A 511 -10.24 5.14 8.95
C TRP A 511 -9.10 4.49 9.74
N SER A 512 -9.11 4.65 11.07
CA SER A 512 -8.07 4.19 12.00
C SER A 512 -7.60 2.76 11.73
N VAL A 513 -6.28 2.54 11.73
CA VAL A 513 -5.66 1.22 11.64
C VAL A 513 -5.55 0.62 13.04
N LEU A 514 -6.25 -0.48 13.29
CA LEU A 514 -6.43 -1.06 14.62
C LEU A 514 -5.50 -2.23 14.92
N ALA A 515 -5.11 -3.00 13.90
CA ALA A 515 -4.21 -4.14 14.06
C ALA A 515 -3.30 -4.31 12.86
N LEU A 516 -2.11 -4.84 13.11
CA LEU A 516 -1.07 -5.15 12.12
C LEU A 516 -0.46 -6.52 12.41
N ALA A 517 -0.17 -7.28 11.36
CA ALA A 517 0.60 -8.52 11.45
C ALA A 517 1.44 -8.71 10.18
N PHE A 518 2.69 -9.16 10.32
CA PHE A 518 3.50 -9.61 9.20
C PHE A 518 3.23 -11.10 8.91
N THR A 519 3.41 -11.53 7.68
CA THR A 519 3.57 -12.94 7.34
C THR A 519 4.88 -13.48 7.88
N SER A 520 4.97 -14.77 8.12
CA SER A 520 6.17 -15.44 8.69
C SER A 520 7.42 -15.29 7.81
N ASP A 521 7.25 -15.12 6.50
CA ASP A 521 8.32 -14.85 5.54
C ASP A 521 8.70 -13.35 5.43
N GLY A 522 7.94 -12.46 6.09
CA GLY A 522 8.16 -11.02 6.07
C GLY A 522 7.84 -10.32 4.76
N THR A 523 7.30 -11.03 3.77
CA THR A 523 7.02 -10.44 2.44
C THR A 523 5.77 -9.58 2.43
N MET A 524 4.78 -9.89 3.29
CA MET A 524 3.52 -9.17 3.38
C MET A 524 3.29 -8.61 4.79
N LEU A 525 2.66 -7.45 4.83
CA LEU A 525 2.05 -6.88 6.02
C LEU A 525 0.53 -6.90 5.84
N ILE A 526 -0.19 -7.31 6.87
CA ILE A 526 -1.64 -7.33 6.91
C ILE A 526 -2.11 -6.28 7.91
N SER A 527 -3.14 -5.52 7.56
CA SER A 527 -3.71 -4.48 8.42
C SER A 527 -5.22 -4.59 8.52
N ALA A 528 -5.76 -4.31 9.70
CA ALA A 528 -7.18 -4.22 9.96
C ALA A 528 -7.57 -2.81 10.38
N SER A 529 -8.75 -2.35 9.96
CA SER A 529 -9.17 -0.98 10.17
C SER A 529 -10.64 -0.83 10.58
N ARG A 530 -10.94 0.32 11.18
CA ARG A 530 -12.31 0.77 11.41
C ARG A 530 -13.13 0.94 10.12
N ASP A 531 -12.48 1.05 8.97
CA ASP A 531 -13.13 1.14 7.66
C ASP A 531 -13.77 -0.19 7.20
N ARG A 532 -13.81 -1.19 8.06
CA ARG A 532 -14.41 -2.54 7.85
C ARG A 532 -13.64 -3.41 6.86
N THR A 533 -12.40 -3.04 6.53
CA THR A 533 -11.56 -3.80 5.61
C THR A 533 -10.31 -4.36 6.29
N VAL A 534 -9.80 -5.44 5.71
CA VAL A 534 -8.43 -5.92 5.93
C VAL A 534 -7.65 -5.67 4.64
N LYS A 535 -6.46 -5.10 4.74
CA LYS A 535 -5.59 -4.85 3.59
C LYS A 535 -4.28 -5.61 3.70
N LEU A 536 -3.82 -6.09 2.56
CA LEU A 536 -2.54 -6.77 2.40
C LEU A 536 -1.58 -5.86 1.64
N TRP A 537 -0.38 -5.74 2.15
CA TRP A 537 0.65 -4.86 1.62
C TRP A 537 1.91 -5.65 1.32
N ASN A 538 2.53 -5.41 0.19
CA ASN A 538 3.87 -5.90 -0.10
C ASN A 538 4.88 -5.03 0.66
N VAL A 539 5.69 -5.65 1.52
CA VAL A 539 6.62 -4.91 2.41
C VAL A 539 7.73 -4.22 1.62
N SER A 540 8.26 -4.88 0.59
CA SER A 540 9.39 -4.35 -0.19
C SER A 540 8.99 -3.22 -1.14
N THR A 541 7.78 -3.29 -1.71
CA THR A 541 7.29 -2.28 -2.68
C THR A 541 6.35 -1.25 -2.05
N ALA A 542 5.95 -1.45 -0.80
CA ALA A 542 4.94 -0.65 -0.10
C ALA A 542 3.56 -0.59 -0.82
N ALA A 543 3.32 -1.49 -1.76
CA ALA A 543 2.09 -1.53 -2.55
C ALA A 543 0.98 -2.33 -1.85
N GLU A 544 -0.26 -1.88 -1.99
CA GLU A 544 -1.44 -2.67 -1.61
C GLU A 544 -1.60 -3.85 -2.58
N ILE A 545 -1.58 -5.07 -2.04
CA ILE A 545 -1.77 -6.33 -2.80
C ILE A 545 -3.26 -6.61 -2.98
N ALA A 546 -4.02 -6.51 -1.90
CA ALA A 546 -5.44 -6.84 -1.86
C ALA A 546 -6.17 -6.09 -0.75
N THR A 547 -7.47 -5.88 -0.95
CA THR A 547 -8.42 -5.46 0.09
C THR A 547 -9.46 -6.56 0.29
N LEU A 548 -9.55 -7.09 1.51
CA LEU A 548 -10.53 -8.08 1.90
C LEU A 548 -11.74 -7.37 2.51
N SER A 549 -12.87 -7.46 1.83
CA SER A 549 -14.13 -6.86 2.25
C SER A 549 -15.13 -7.95 2.63
N GLY A 550 -15.99 -7.67 3.61
CA GLY A 550 -17.01 -8.64 4.02
C GLY A 550 -17.44 -8.53 5.47
N HIS A 551 -16.70 -7.80 6.31
CA HIS A 551 -17.15 -7.44 7.63
C HIS A 551 -18.17 -6.28 7.57
N ALA A 552 -19.21 -6.37 8.40
CA ALA A 552 -20.28 -5.36 8.45
C ALA A 552 -19.93 -4.17 9.35
N ASP A 553 -18.94 -4.33 10.24
CA ASP A 553 -18.47 -3.29 11.18
C ASP A 553 -16.93 -3.33 11.28
N SER A 554 -16.35 -2.44 12.07
CA SER A 554 -14.91 -2.26 12.29
C SER A 554 -14.18 -3.57 12.51
N VAL A 555 -13.08 -3.81 11.77
CA VAL A 555 -12.19 -4.94 12.01
C VAL A 555 -11.19 -4.55 13.08
N CYS A 556 -11.32 -5.17 14.26
CA CYS A 556 -10.57 -4.78 15.45
C CYS A 556 -9.22 -5.50 15.58
N THR A 557 -9.09 -6.68 14.97
CA THR A 557 -7.95 -7.56 15.20
C THR A 557 -7.70 -8.45 14.00
N ILE A 558 -6.44 -8.81 13.80
CA ILE A 558 -6.01 -9.80 12.81
C ILE A 558 -4.96 -10.72 13.42
N ALA A 559 -4.89 -11.94 12.90
CA ALA A 559 -3.78 -12.87 13.10
C ALA A 559 -3.48 -13.59 11.79
N VAL A 560 -2.22 -13.95 11.59
CA VAL A 560 -1.75 -14.73 10.43
C VAL A 560 -1.31 -16.09 10.94
N SER A 561 -1.70 -17.16 10.24
CA SER A 561 -1.23 -18.51 10.59
C SER A 561 0.29 -18.63 10.37
N PRO A 562 0.98 -19.51 11.13
CA PRO A 562 2.44 -19.65 11.01
C PRO A 562 2.94 -20.04 9.62
N ASP A 563 2.12 -20.75 8.86
CA ASP A 563 2.38 -21.12 7.46
C ASP A 563 2.04 -20.01 6.44
N ALA A 564 1.53 -18.88 6.92
CA ALA A 564 1.08 -17.73 6.12
C ALA A 564 -0.06 -18.05 5.11
N GLN A 565 -0.75 -19.19 5.25
CA GLN A 565 -1.84 -19.58 4.34
C GLN A 565 -3.21 -19.03 4.76
N LEU A 566 -3.38 -18.73 6.06
CA LEU A 566 -4.63 -18.24 6.61
C LEU A 566 -4.45 -16.87 7.29
N ILE A 567 -5.46 -16.04 7.13
CA ILE A 567 -5.64 -14.81 7.91
C ILE A 567 -6.94 -14.93 8.68
N ALA A 568 -6.91 -14.70 9.98
CA ALA A 568 -8.09 -14.54 10.81
C ALA A 568 -8.33 -13.07 11.11
N SER A 569 -9.54 -12.59 10.89
CA SER A 569 -9.94 -11.21 11.24
C SER A 569 -11.15 -11.21 12.16
N GLY A 570 -11.06 -10.47 13.25
CA GLY A 570 -12.15 -10.32 14.22
C GLY A 570 -12.75 -8.91 14.17
N SER A 571 -14.08 -8.82 14.24
CA SER A 571 -14.81 -7.58 14.04
C SER A 571 -15.86 -7.29 15.12
N ARG A 572 -16.23 -6.02 15.20
CA ARG A 572 -17.40 -5.58 15.99
C ARG A 572 -18.72 -6.13 15.46
N ASP A 573 -18.75 -6.65 14.24
CA ASP A 573 -19.91 -7.37 13.71
C ASP A 573 -20.14 -8.74 14.37
N LYS A 574 -19.34 -9.08 15.39
CA LYS A 574 -19.40 -10.33 16.19
C LYS A 574 -19.02 -11.58 15.41
N THR A 575 -18.28 -11.42 14.34
CA THR A 575 -17.78 -12.54 13.56
C THR A 575 -16.26 -12.56 13.51
N ILE A 576 -15.71 -13.77 13.32
CA ILE A 576 -14.33 -13.97 12.90
C ILE A 576 -14.40 -14.54 11.49
N LYS A 577 -13.69 -13.94 10.55
CA LYS A 577 -13.57 -14.45 9.20
C LYS A 577 -12.19 -15.05 8.97
N LEU A 578 -12.19 -16.23 8.35
CA LEU A 578 -10.99 -16.90 7.89
C LEU A 578 -10.84 -16.67 6.39
N TRP A 579 -9.68 -16.17 6.00
CA TRP A 579 -9.34 -15.86 4.62
C TRP A 579 -8.20 -16.75 4.19
N HIS A 580 -8.31 -17.35 3.02
CA HIS A 580 -7.30 -18.24 2.45
C HIS A 580 -6.90 -17.77 1.06
N LEU A 581 -5.62 -17.98 0.73
CA LEU A 581 -5.08 -17.77 -0.59
C LEU A 581 -5.53 -18.94 -1.51
N VAL A 582 -6.42 -18.67 -2.43
CA VAL A 582 -6.87 -19.68 -3.39
C VAL A 582 -5.93 -19.68 -4.58
N GLU A 583 -5.15 -20.74 -4.74
CA GLU A 583 -4.50 -21.04 -6.01
C GLU A 583 -5.59 -21.46 -7.01
N GLN A 584 -5.78 -20.68 -8.07
CA GLN A 584 -6.61 -21.14 -9.16
C GLN A 584 -5.90 -22.30 -9.83
N GLN A 585 -6.37 -23.52 -9.58
CA GLN A 585 -5.98 -24.66 -10.40
C GLN A 585 -6.42 -24.36 -11.84
N GLY A 586 -5.44 -24.22 -12.73
CA GLY A 586 -5.68 -24.10 -14.15
C GLY A 586 -6.48 -25.31 -14.63
N SER A 587 -7.74 -25.09 -15.02
CA SER A 587 -8.57 -26.05 -15.74
C SER A 587 -8.32 -25.92 -17.24
#